data_6a9c865aebfe0e3dfacc33c4ed2977e0
#
_entry.id   6a9c865aebfe0e3dfacc33c4ed2977e0
#
_cell.length_a   1.000
_cell.length_b   1.000
_cell.length_c   1.000
_cell.angle_alpha   90.00
_cell.angle_beta   90.00
_cell.angle_gamma   90.00
#
_symmetry.space_group_name_H-M   'P 1'
#
loop_
_entity.id
_entity.type
_entity.pdbx_description
1 polymer ?
#
loop_
_entity_poly.entity_id
_entity_poly.type
_entity_poly.pdbx_seq_one_letter_code
_entity_poly.pdbx_strand_id
1 'polypeptide(L)'
;MKYCNSISRLLLLLMCSLICASGMSQQKQTNDYTALVSLFKEWRSFEKPPLLKGAPDYTAVSFNKRWPAFKLLQSKLNRIDTSSWTIEHKVDWMLVWAEMNGYDFNHRVLKPWNRDPAFYKTIFTERSDVPAHEGPTHHAIIDLWKYTFPLSMAEKNNLINQLKVIEPLNEQAKLNLTGNAKELWIAGISDIQSQIDDLNELLEKPGVKDDGTLQNLIHQSMASTQKFVKWLEAESYKKTGPSGIGKENYNWYAKNVHLVPLTWDDQVVLLKRELARAWSSLKLEEHRNRNLPMLAEANTVLAYDSLKDRSVKNIIKFLDQQQLLTMKKYYEPALREHEGRFVPKEKRNFFLITMHYDPRPLFSHFYHWFELAQMDLEPHASEIRRAPLLYNIFDSRNEGMATAVEETFMNAGLYDDDPRVREIVYILIAQRAARGLGSLYAHANEMTMEEAGKIHAQYTPRGWMKTEKELLKFEQHLYMRQPGYGTSYITGKHLIDEAMAEYARAMELSGQVFSIKDFLDRMNQIGSVPPAIGTLELTGNNNGILKTFIFNSIN
;
A
#
# COMPACT_ATOMS: atom_id res chain seq x y z
N MET A 1 28.19 -78.36 -5.61
CA MET A 1 26.87 -77.81 -5.34
C MET A 1 26.88 -76.70 -4.26
N LYS A 2 27.77 -75.70 -4.31
CA LYS A 2 27.80 -74.60 -3.32
C LYS A 2 27.95 -73.18 -3.93
N TYR A 3 27.84 -73.03 -5.27
CA TYR A 3 27.97 -71.73 -5.96
C TYR A 3 26.70 -71.22 -6.59
N CYS A 4 25.58 -71.93 -6.51
CA CYS A 4 24.32 -71.52 -7.15
C CYS A 4 23.42 -70.64 -6.27
N ASN A 5 23.61 -70.60 -4.91
CA ASN A 5 22.76 -69.86 -3.98
C ASN A 5 23.15 -68.40 -3.73
N SER A 6 24.39 -67.99 -4.15
CA SER A 6 24.86 -66.59 -3.95
C SER A 6 24.35 -65.62 -5.04
N ILE A 7 24.19 -66.10 -6.27
CA ILE A 7 23.77 -65.26 -7.40
C ILE A 7 22.28 -64.93 -7.31
N SER A 8 21.43 -65.90 -6.83
CA SER A 8 19.99 -65.62 -6.66
C SER A 8 19.69 -64.63 -5.52
N ARG A 9 20.50 -64.55 -4.48
CA ARG A 9 20.34 -63.55 -3.41
C ARG A 9 20.82 -62.17 -3.82
N LEU A 10 21.82 -62.05 -4.68
CA LEU A 10 22.30 -60.77 -5.21
C LEU A 10 21.32 -60.17 -6.23
N LEU A 11 20.69 -61.01 -7.07
CA LEU A 11 19.62 -60.58 -8.00
C LEU A 11 18.34 -60.16 -7.30
N LEU A 12 17.97 -60.79 -6.17
CA LEU A 12 16.78 -60.37 -5.37
C LEU A 12 17.03 -59.05 -4.65
N LEU A 13 18.24 -58.76 -4.16
CA LEU A 13 18.62 -57.50 -3.53
C LEU A 13 18.71 -56.35 -4.56
N LEU A 14 19.16 -56.61 -5.78
CA LEU A 14 19.13 -55.61 -6.88
C LEU A 14 17.71 -55.34 -7.38
N MET A 15 16.83 -56.33 -7.41
CA MET A 15 15.43 -56.12 -7.79
C MET A 15 14.65 -55.34 -6.71
N CYS A 16 14.89 -55.56 -5.41
CA CYS A 16 14.29 -54.79 -4.33
C CYS A 16 14.81 -53.33 -4.28
N SER A 17 16.08 -53.06 -4.65
CA SER A 17 16.59 -51.70 -4.73
C SER A 17 16.07 -50.93 -5.95
N LEU A 18 15.73 -51.58 -7.05
CA LEU A 18 15.12 -50.98 -8.23
C LEU A 18 13.61 -50.71 -8.02
N ILE A 19 12.93 -51.49 -7.17
CA ILE A 19 11.48 -51.24 -6.85
C ILE A 19 11.32 -50.12 -5.81
N CYS A 20 12.31 -49.90 -4.92
CA CYS A 20 12.30 -48.75 -4.02
C CYS A 20 12.68 -47.42 -4.68
N ALA A 21 13.38 -47.43 -5.83
CA ALA A 21 13.72 -46.21 -6.57
C ALA A 21 12.59 -45.70 -7.50
N SER A 22 11.58 -46.53 -7.79
CA SER A 22 10.42 -46.16 -8.62
C SER A 22 9.20 -45.64 -7.84
N GLY A 23 9.32 -45.48 -6.53
CA GLY A 23 8.23 -44.99 -5.66
C GLY A 23 8.29 -43.49 -5.35
N MET A 24 9.24 -42.72 -5.87
CA MET A 24 9.13 -41.27 -5.91
C MET A 24 8.17 -40.91 -7.07
N SER A 25 6.88 -40.89 -6.76
CA SER A 25 5.88 -40.28 -7.61
C SER A 25 6.38 -38.88 -7.98
N GLN A 26 6.88 -38.71 -9.19
CA GLN A 26 6.96 -37.40 -9.82
C GLN A 26 5.54 -36.83 -9.80
N GLN A 27 5.27 -36.03 -8.80
CA GLN A 27 4.01 -35.29 -8.73
C GLN A 27 3.95 -34.45 -10.01
N LYS A 28 3.04 -34.83 -10.91
CA LYS A 28 2.87 -34.24 -12.24
C LYS A 28 2.77 -32.74 -12.08
N GLN A 29 3.70 -31.99 -12.64
CA GLN A 29 3.62 -30.53 -12.71
C GLN A 29 2.30 -30.19 -13.40
N THR A 30 1.46 -29.41 -12.75
CA THR A 30 0.17 -28.99 -13.33
C THR A 30 0.39 -27.71 -14.13
N ASN A 31 0.13 -27.76 -15.42
CA ASN A 31 0.14 -26.61 -16.33
C ASN A 31 -1.18 -25.82 -16.34
N ASP A 32 -2.01 -26.04 -15.34
CA ASP A 32 -3.37 -25.53 -15.31
C ASP A 32 -3.46 -24.25 -14.47
N TYR A 33 -3.87 -23.14 -15.08
CA TYR A 33 -4.11 -21.87 -14.40
C TYR A 33 -5.19 -22.00 -13.30
N THR A 34 -6.16 -22.92 -13.46
CA THR A 34 -7.18 -23.16 -12.42
C THR A 34 -6.57 -23.70 -11.13
N ALA A 35 -5.43 -24.39 -11.20
CA ALA A 35 -4.67 -24.82 -10.04
C ALA A 35 -4.08 -23.62 -9.26
N LEU A 36 -3.64 -22.58 -9.96
CA LEU A 36 -3.19 -21.34 -9.31
C LEU A 36 -4.36 -20.64 -8.59
N VAL A 37 -5.50 -20.50 -9.25
CA VAL A 37 -6.69 -19.87 -8.63
C VAL A 37 -7.15 -20.66 -7.40
N SER A 38 -7.14 -21.99 -7.48
CA SER A 38 -7.49 -22.85 -6.33
C SER A 38 -6.51 -22.70 -5.18
N LEU A 39 -5.20 -22.65 -5.48
CA LEU A 39 -4.16 -22.41 -4.50
C LEU A 39 -4.27 -21.01 -3.87
N PHE A 40 -4.60 -20.00 -4.66
CA PHE A 40 -4.83 -18.64 -4.16
C PHE A 40 -5.99 -18.60 -3.14
N LYS A 41 -7.10 -19.29 -3.40
CA LYS A 41 -8.21 -19.41 -2.45
C LYS A 41 -7.79 -20.13 -1.16
N GLU A 42 -7.03 -21.22 -1.29
CA GLU A 42 -6.46 -21.94 -0.14
C GLU A 42 -5.53 -21.04 0.67
N TRP A 43 -4.65 -20.29 -0.01
CA TRP A 43 -3.75 -19.32 0.59
C TRP A 43 -4.49 -18.20 1.34
N ARG A 44 -5.46 -17.55 0.72
CA ARG A 44 -6.24 -16.47 1.33
C ARG A 44 -7.08 -16.94 2.52
N SER A 45 -7.52 -18.19 2.50
CA SER A 45 -8.17 -18.82 3.66
C SER A 45 -7.16 -19.12 4.77
N PHE A 46 -5.99 -19.63 4.41
CA PHE A 46 -4.91 -19.92 5.36
C PHE A 46 -4.36 -18.65 6.01
N GLU A 47 -4.21 -17.57 5.28
CA GLU A 47 -3.61 -16.32 5.76
C GLU A 47 -4.36 -15.78 7.00
N LYS A 48 -5.67 -15.90 7.02
CA LYS A 48 -6.48 -15.53 8.19
C LYS A 48 -6.11 -16.37 9.40
N PRO A 49 -5.74 -15.74 10.55
CA PRO A 49 -5.40 -16.48 11.75
C PRO A 49 -6.64 -17.12 12.38
N PRO A 50 -6.49 -18.22 13.14
CA PRO A 50 -7.57 -18.75 13.95
C PRO A 50 -7.97 -17.74 15.05
N LEU A 51 -9.10 -17.96 15.69
CA LEU A 51 -9.55 -17.12 16.80
C LEU A 51 -9.02 -17.63 18.14
N LEU A 52 -8.58 -16.70 18.99
CA LEU A 52 -8.26 -16.90 20.39
C LEU A 52 -9.15 -15.98 21.24
N LYS A 53 -10.05 -16.56 22.03
CA LYS A 53 -11.03 -15.81 22.85
C LYS A 53 -11.87 -14.80 22.05
N GLY A 54 -12.16 -15.11 20.79
CA GLY A 54 -12.95 -14.27 19.90
C GLY A 54 -12.16 -13.23 19.08
N ALA A 55 -10.87 -13.05 19.33
CA ALA A 55 -9.98 -12.21 18.53
C ALA A 55 -9.03 -13.05 17.65
N PRO A 56 -8.50 -12.52 16.53
CA PRO A 56 -7.48 -13.20 15.75
C PRO A 56 -6.24 -13.53 16.59
N ASP A 57 -5.71 -14.75 16.43
CA ASP A 57 -4.59 -15.25 17.22
C ASP A 57 -3.23 -14.88 16.59
N TYR A 58 -2.58 -13.89 17.14
CA TYR A 58 -1.24 -13.43 16.76
C TYR A 58 -0.15 -13.89 17.74
N THR A 59 -0.39 -14.94 18.50
CA THR A 59 0.62 -15.50 19.40
C THR A 59 1.72 -16.24 18.63
N ALA A 60 2.93 -16.22 19.16
CA ALA A 60 4.06 -16.96 18.60
C ALA A 60 3.77 -18.47 18.50
N VAL A 61 2.96 -19.02 19.43
CA VAL A 61 2.54 -20.42 19.41
C VAL A 61 1.69 -20.73 18.18
N SER A 62 0.71 -19.88 17.88
CA SER A 62 -0.13 -20.01 16.69
C SER A 62 0.70 -19.95 15.41
N PHE A 63 1.60 -18.98 15.30
CA PHE A 63 2.48 -18.86 14.14
C PHE A 63 3.37 -20.08 13.94
N ASN A 64 4.06 -20.53 14.98
CA ASN A 64 4.94 -21.69 14.91
C ASN A 64 4.17 -22.95 14.48
N LYS A 65 2.96 -23.15 14.98
CA LYS A 65 2.09 -24.28 14.60
C LYS A 65 1.68 -24.24 13.14
N ARG A 66 1.43 -23.05 12.60
CA ARG A 66 0.97 -22.84 11.22
C ARG A 66 2.10 -22.83 10.18
N TRP A 67 3.35 -22.61 10.62
CA TRP A 67 4.49 -22.44 9.74
C TRP A 67 4.73 -23.61 8.75
N PRO A 68 4.68 -24.90 9.16
CA PRO A 68 4.82 -26.01 8.22
C PRO A 68 3.76 -26.02 7.11
N ALA A 69 2.50 -25.69 7.44
CA ALA A 69 1.42 -25.60 6.45
C ALA A 69 1.67 -24.45 5.46
N PHE A 70 2.15 -23.30 5.93
CA PHE A 70 2.58 -22.21 5.05
C PHE A 70 3.68 -22.64 4.06
N LYS A 71 4.73 -23.32 4.55
CA LYS A 71 5.81 -23.83 3.68
C LYS A 71 5.30 -24.84 2.65
N LEU A 72 4.27 -25.61 2.98
CA LEU A 72 3.61 -26.48 2.00
C LEU A 72 2.90 -25.69 0.89
N LEU A 73 2.23 -24.58 1.23
CA LEU A 73 1.59 -23.69 0.23
C LEU A 73 2.64 -23.06 -0.70
N GLN A 74 3.75 -22.55 -0.17
CA GLN A 74 4.86 -22.06 -0.99
C GLN A 74 5.41 -23.15 -1.92
N SER A 75 5.56 -24.38 -1.40
CA SER A 75 6.03 -25.50 -2.21
C SER A 75 5.02 -25.88 -3.32
N LYS A 76 3.71 -25.83 -3.05
CA LYS A 76 2.68 -26.04 -4.08
C LYS A 76 2.80 -24.98 -5.19
N LEU A 77 2.94 -23.70 -4.84
CA LEU A 77 3.09 -22.60 -5.80
C LEU A 77 4.31 -22.80 -6.70
N ASN A 78 5.46 -23.11 -6.10
CA ASN A 78 6.73 -23.29 -6.83
C ASN A 78 6.75 -24.51 -7.77
N ARG A 79 5.81 -25.45 -7.62
CA ARG A 79 5.66 -26.62 -8.49
C ARG A 79 4.77 -26.36 -9.71
N ILE A 80 4.10 -25.22 -9.77
CA ILE A 80 3.28 -24.85 -10.94
C ILE A 80 4.22 -24.49 -12.08
N ASP A 81 4.13 -25.21 -13.18
CA ASP A 81 4.86 -24.88 -14.40
C ASP A 81 4.13 -23.79 -15.18
N THR A 82 4.71 -22.60 -15.22
CA THR A 82 4.18 -21.42 -15.91
C THR A 82 4.74 -21.25 -17.33
N SER A 83 5.57 -22.15 -17.82
CA SER A 83 6.32 -21.98 -19.07
C SER A 83 5.43 -21.71 -20.29
N SER A 84 4.30 -22.42 -20.39
CA SER A 84 3.33 -22.31 -21.50
C SER A 84 2.24 -21.26 -21.28
N TRP A 85 2.26 -20.53 -20.15
CA TRP A 85 1.20 -19.59 -19.82
C TRP A 85 1.32 -18.27 -20.58
N THR A 86 0.18 -17.59 -20.73
CA THR A 86 0.15 -16.18 -21.15
C THR A 86 0.88 -15.30 -20.15
N ILE A 87 1.28 -14.12 -20.58
CA ILE A 87 1.95 -13.15 -19.70
C ILE A 87 1.04 -12.76 -18.53
N GLU A 88 -0.23 -12.52 -18.79
CA GLU A 88 -1.24 -12.21 -17.76
C GLU A 88 -1.28 -13.27 -16.65
N HIS A 89 -1.35 -14.55 -17.01
CA HIS A 89 -1.33 -15.63 -16.03
C HIS A 89 0.00 -15.75 -15.28
N LYS A 90 1.13 -15.44 -15.93
CA LYS A 90 2.45 -15.38 -15.26
C LYS A 90 2.50 -14.23 -14.25
N VAL A 91 1.93 -13.09 -14.59
CA VAL A 91 1.80 -11.95 -13.66
C VAL A 91 0.95 -12.34 -12.45
N ASP A 92 -0.17 -13.01 -12.65
CA ASP A 92 -1.00 -13.51 -11.54
C ASP A 92 -0.23 -14.47 -10.61
N TRP A 93 0.58 -15.36 -11.17
CA TRP A 93 1.46 -16.22 -10.37
C TRP A 93 2.45 -15.41 -9.53
N MET A 94 3.05 -14.35 -10.12
CA MET A 94 3.97 -13.46 -9.41
C MET A 94 3.29 -12.72 -8.26
N LEU A 95 2.03 -12.30 -8.42
CA LEU A 95 1.27 -11.66 -7.37
C LEU A 95 1.02 -12.60 -6.18
N VAL A 96 0.64 -13.84 -6.44
CA VAL A 96 0.46 -14.85 -5.38
C VAL A 96 1.79 -15.16 -4.68
N TRP A 97 2.89 -15.24 -5.45
CA TRP A 97 4.24 -15.44 -4.92
C TRP A 97 4.66 -14.27 -4.01
N ALA A 98 4.39 -13.03 -4.43
CA ALA A 98 4.69 -11.83 -3.66
C ALA A 98 3.89 -11.78 -2.35
N GLU A 99 2.60 -12.14 -2.37
CA GLU A 99 1.79 -12.22 -1.13
C GLU A 99 2.34 -13.25 -0.14
N MET A 100 2.72 -14.44 -0.61
CA MET A 100 3.31 -15.45 0.26
C MET A 100 4.68 -14.98 0.82
N ASN A 101 5.46 -14.25 0.04
CA ASN A 101 6.70 -13.63 0.51
C ASN A 101 6.44 -12.53 1.55
N GLY A 102 5.37 -11.74 1.41
CA GLY A 102 4.95 -10.76 2.40
C GLY A 102 4.62 -11.41 3.75
N TYR A 103 3.92 -12.54 3.72
CA TYR A 103 3.66 -13.33 4.93
C TYR A 103 4.95 -13.86 5.56
N ASP A 104 5.86 -14.42 4.76
CA ASP A 104 7.18 -14.88 5.21
C ASP A 104 7.98 -13.74 5.85
N PHE A 105 8.00 -12.58 5.21
CA PHE A 105 8.71 -11.40 5.70
C PHE A 105 8.13 -10.88 7.02
N ASN A 106 6.81 -10.79 7.12
CA ASN A 106 6.15 -10.39 8.36
C ASN A 106 6.47 -11.34 9.52
N HIS A 107 6.64 -12.64 9.25
CA HIS A 107 7.01 -13.62 10.28
C HIS A 107 8.47 -13.52 10.72
N ARG A 108 9.38 -13.37 9.75
CA ARG A 108 10.82 -13.41 10.06
C ARG A 108 11.40 -12.07 10.47
N VAL A 109 10.91 -10.97 9.87
CA VAL A 109 11.55 -9.66 9.95
C VAL A 109 10.64 -8.61 10.58
N LEU A 110 9.53 -8.25 9.93
CA LEU A 110 8.72 -7.09 10.31
C LEU A 110 8.01 -7.30 11.65
N LYS A 111 7.40 -8.47 11.87
CA LYS A 111 6.71 -8.86 13.12
C LYS A 111 5.83 -7.74 13.71
N PRO A 112 4.87 -7.18 12.96
CA PRO A 112 4.13 -5.99 13.41
C PRO A 112 3.41 -6.25 14.75
N TRP A 113 2.82 -7.42 14.93
CA TRP A 113 2.15 -7.82 16.19
C TRP A 113 3.07 -7.86 17.43
N ASN A 114 4.39 -7.92 17.21
CA ASN A 114 5.37 -8.03 18.29
C ASN A 114 6.04 -6.70 18.64
N ARG A 115 6.14 -5.77 17.70
CA ARG A 115 6.96 -4.57 17.86
C ARG A 115 6.23 -3.25 17.63
N ASP A 116 5.02 -3.26 17.05
CA ASP A 116 4.26 -2.04 16.74
C ASP A 116 2.89 -2.07 17.43
N PRO A 117 2.67 -1.26 18.46
CA PRO A 117 1.35 -1.17 19.12
C PRO A 117 0.23 -0.77 18.16
N ALA A 118 0.51 0.07 17.15
CA ALA A 118 -0.50 0.50 16.19
C ALA A 118 -1.08 -0.65 15.35
N PHE A 119 -0.37 -1.78 15.25
CA PHE A 119 -0.92 -3.01 14.64
C PHE A 119 -2.26 -3.41 15.27
N TYR A 120 -2.48 -3.10 16.55
CA TYR A 120 -3.67 -3.46 17.32
C TYR A 120 -4.79 -2.41 17.26
N LYS A 121 -4.62 -1.30 16.51
CA LYS A 121 -5.71 -0.36 16.25
C LYS A 121 -6.84 -1.08 15.50
N THR A 122 -8.06 -0.96 16.01
CA THR A 122 -9.22 -1.69 15.51
C THR A 122 -10.18 -0.79 14.73
N ILE A 123 -10.33 0.48 15.14
CA ILE A 123 -11.33 1.41 14.59
C ILE A 123 -10.70 2.27 13.50
N PHE A 124 -11.36 2.33 12.34
CA PHE A 124 -11.05 3.22 11.22
C PHE A 124 -12.31 3.97 10.78
N THR A 125 -12.26 5.29 10.81
CA THR A 125 -13.41 6.17 10.54
C THR A 125 -13.51 6.57 9.07
N GLU A 126 -12.40 6.53 8.33
CA GLU A 126 -12.31 6.96 6.94
C GLU A 126 -11.76 5.83 6.06
N ARG A 127 -12.16 5.83 4.79
CA ARG A 127 -11.60 4.95 3.76
C ARG A 127 -10.22 5.48 3.36
N SER A 128 -9.24 4.60 3.22
CA SER A 128 -7.96 4.96 2.61
C SER A 128 -8.13 5.20 1.11
N ASP A 129 -7.29 6.05 0.53
CA ASP A 129 -7.21 6.31 -0.91
C ASP A 129 -6.44 5.23 -1.68
N VAL A 130 -5.90 4.24 -0.98
CA VAL A 130 -5.30 3.04 -1.57
C VAL A 130 -6.21 1.82 -1.36
N PRO A 131 -6.00 0.70 -2.11
CA PRO A 131 -6.91 -0.45 -2.09
C PRO A 131 -7.16 -1.12 -0.74
N ALA A 132 -6.25 -0.96 0.23
CA ALA A 132 -6.38 -1.50 1.59
C ALA A 132 -5.95 -0.46 2.62
N HIS A 133 -5.96 -0.82 3.91
CA HIS A 133 -5.45 0.06 4.97
C HIS A 133 -3.94 0.27 4.82
N GLU A 134 -3.51 1.49 5.09
CA GLU A 134 -2.10 1.83 5.20
C GLU A 134 -1.52 1.21 6.47
N GLY A 135 -0.32 0.66 6.33
CA GLY A 135 0.36 -0.08 7.38
C GLY A 135 -0.15 -1.50 7.59
N PRO A 136 0.60 -2.34 8.31
CA PRO A 136 0.15 -3.66 8.70
C PRO A 136 -1.02 -3.59 9.68
N THR A 137 -2.10 -4.29 9.37
CA THR A 137 -3.31 -4.36 10.18
C THR A 137 -3.66 -5.80 10.55
N HIS A 138 -4.52 -5.97 11.55
CA HIS A 138 -5.05 -7.28 11.93
C HIS A 138 -6.38 -7.60 11.22
N HIS A 139 -6.82 -8.86 11.29
CA HIS A 139 -8.02 -9.34 10.59
C HIS A 139 -9.38 -8.99 11.24
N ALA A 140 -9.38 -8.17 12.29
CA ALA A 140 -10.60 -7.80 13.01
C ALA A 140 -10.79 -6.27 13.08
N ILE A 141 -10.40 -5.57 12.02
CA ILE A 141 -10.63 -4.12 11.88
C ILE A 141 -12.11 -3.81 11.71
N ILE A 142 -12.50 -2.64 12.17
CA ILE A 142 -13.86 -2.11 12.09
C ILE A 142 -13.82 -0.83 11.26
N ASP A 143 -14.31 -0.94 10.03
CA ASP A 143 -14.44 0.17 9.08
C ASP A 143 -15.74 0.94 9.35
N LEU A 144 -15.70 1.95 10.20
CA LEU A 144 -16.91 2.73 10.55
C LEU A 144 -17.48 3.48 9.36
N TRP A 145 -16.67 3.83 8.38
CA TRP A 145 -17.11 4.47 7.14
C TRP A 145 -18.03 3.59 6.27
N LYS A 146 -18.07 2.26 6.52
CA LYS A 146 -18.98 1.32 5.84
C LYS A 146 -20.39 1.30 6.43
N TYR A 147 -20.60 1.93 7.58
CA TYR A 147 -21.89 1.94 8.27
C TYR A 147 -22.70 3.19 7.96
N THR A 148 -24.01 3.02 7.76
CA THR A 148 -24.95 4.14 7.61
C THR A 148 -25.69 4.36 8.91
N PHE A 149 -25.60 5.56 9.48
CA PHE A 149 -26.29 5.89 10.72
C PHE A 149 -27.60 6.68 10.45
N PRO A 150 -28.75 6.30 11.08
CA PRO A 150 -28.90 5.24 12.08
C PRO A 150 -28.77 3.84 11.48
N LEU A 151 -28.16 2.91 12.27
CA LEU A 151 -27.89 1.54 11.85
C LEU A 151 -29.16 0.74 11.59
N SER A 152 -29.17 -0.06 10.53
CA SER A 152 -30.11 -1.17 10.40
C SER A 152 -29.86 -2.24 11.48
N MET A 153 -30.84 -3.13 11.72
CA MET A 153 -30.69 -4.22 12.69
C MET A 153 -29.50 -5.16 12.34
N ALA A 154 -29.26 -5.40 11.06
CA ALA A 154 -28.15 -6.22 10.60
C ALA A 154 -26.80 -5.55 10.87
N GLU A 155 -26.66 -4.26 10.54
CA GLU A 155 -25.46 -3.47 10.81
C GLU A 155 -25.19 -3.35 12.31
N LYS A 156 -26.23 -3.10 13.12
CA LYS A 156 -26.13 -3.09 14.57
C LYS A 156 -25.57 -4.40 15.13
N ASN A 157 -26.11 -5.54 14.72
CA ASN A 157 -25.63 -6.86 15.16
C ASN A 157 -24.20 -7.12 14.72
N ASN A 158 -23.83 -6.71 13.50
CA ASN A 158 -22.49 -6.80 13.00
C ASN A 158 -21.50 -5.96 13.84
N LEU A 159 -21.83 -4.69 14.07
CA LEU A 159 -21.00 -3.77 14.87
C LEU A 159 -20.82 -4.28 16.32
N ILE A 160 -21.90 -4.77 16.94
CA ILE A 160 -21.83 -5.42 18.28
C ILE A 160 -20.83 -6.57 18.28
N ASN A 161 -20.85 -7.44 17.26
CA ASN A 161 -19.95 -8.58 17.20
C ASN A 161 -18.50 -8.15 16.95
N GLN A 162 -18.27 -7.12 16.15
CA GLN A 162 -16.94 -6.58 15.89
C GLN A 162 -16.36 -5.87 17.13
N LEU A 163 -17.12 -5.04 17.83
CA LEU A 163 -16.66 -4.35 19.04
C LEU A 163 -16.21 -5.29 20.16
N LYS A 164 -16.82 -6.48 20.27
CA LYS A 164 -16.42 -7.51 21.24
C LYS A 164 -14.99 -8.01 21.07
N VAL A 165 -14.36 -7.75 19.91
CA VAL A 165 -12.99 -8.18 19.62
C VAL A 165 -11.95 -7.31 20.32
N ILE A 166 -12.27 -6.04 20.62
CA ILE A 166 -11.31 -5.03 21.10
C ILE A 166 -10.64 -5.46 22.42
N GLU A 167 -11.42 -5.86 23.41
CA GLU A 167 -10.86 -6.24 24.72
C GLU A 167 -9.93 -7.47 24.65
N PRO A 168 -10.34 -8.63 24.10
CA PRO A 168 -9.45 -9.78 23.98
C PRO A 168 -8.22 -9.52 23.10
N LEU A 169 -8.33 -8.65 22.09
CA LEU A 169 -7.20 -8.27 21.26
C LEU A 169 -6.20 -7.40 22.03
N ASN A 170 -6.66 -6.42 22.80
CA ASN A 170 -5.81 -5.58 23.66
C ASN A 170 -5.08 -6.42 24.74
N GLU A 171 -5.77 -7.40 25.33
CA GLU A 171 -5.12 -8.31 26.31
C GLU A 171 -4.08 -9.22 25.65
N GLN A 172 -4.34 -9.68 24.43
CA GLN A 172 -3.37 -10.44 23.64
C GLN A 172 -2.16 -9.56 23.25
N ALA A 173 -2.39 -8.28 22.90
CA ALA A 173 -1.34 -7.33 22.56
C ALA A 173 -0.29 -7.18 23.66
N LYS A 174 -0.72 -7.09 24.93
CA LYS A 174 0.20 -6.99 26.08
C LYS A 174 1.13 -8.21 26.22
N LEU A 175 0.71 -9.37 25.73
CA LEU A 175 1.52 -10.59 25.75
C LEU A 175 2.45 -10.69 24.54
N ASN A 176 2.01 -10.18 23.39
CA ASN A 176 2.73 -10.28 22.12
C ASN A 176 3.79 -9.20 21.95
N LEU A 177 3.56 -7.98 22.48
CA LEU A 177 4.40 -6.79 22.29
C LEU A 177 5.68 -6.85 23.13
N THR A 178 6.54 -7.81 22.84
CA THR A 178 7.83 -8.02 23.51
C THR A 178 9.01 -7.41 22.73
N GLY A 179 8.80 -6.95 21.51
CA GLY A 179 9.83 -6.35 20.66
C GLY A 179 10.37 -5.04 21.22
N ASN A 180 11.56 -4.66 20.75
CA ASN A 180 12.26 -3.45 21.18
C ASN A 180 12.44 -2.48 20.02
N ALA A 181 11.35 -1.83 19.58
CA ALA A 181 11.33 -0.82 18.51
C ALA A 181 10.82 0.52 19.09
N LYS A 182 11.74 1.38 19.52
CA LYS A 182 11.44 2.60 20.29
C LYS A 182 10.45 3.52 19.58
N GLU A 183 10.73 3.87 18.33
CA GLU A 183 9.96 4.88 17.61
C GLU A 183 8.58 4.37 17.22
N LEU A 184 8.47 3.11 16.76
CA LEU A 184 7.17 2.48 16.52
C LEU A 184 6.34 2.35 17.78
N TRP A 185 6.98 2.07 18.92
CA TRP A 185 6.27 1.98 20.19
C TRP A 185 5.67 3.32 20.60
N ILE A 186 6.48 4.40 20.57
CA ILE A 186 6.02 5.74 20.95
C ILE A 186 4.91 6.23 20.01
N ALA A 187 5.08 5.99 18.70
CA ALA A 187 4.08 6.32 17.71
C ALA A 187 2.77 5.57 17.93
N GLY A 188 2.87 4.27 18.14
CA GLY A 188 1.71 3.41 18.32
C GLY A 188 0.88 3.75 19.57
N ILE A 189 1.45 4.37 20.61
CA ILE A 189 0.67 4.91 21.74
C ILE A 189 -0.35 5.94 21.25
N SER A 190 0.08 6.86 20.38
CA SER A 190 -0.81 7.88 19.83
C SER A 190 -1.91 7.27 18.94
N ASP A 191 -1.58 6.24 18.16
CA ASP A 191 -2.55 5.54 17.31
C ASP A 191 -3.62 4.80 18.14
N ILE A 192 -3.19 4.14 19.23
CA ILE A 192 -4.14 3.48 20.14
C ILE A 192 -4.95 4.51 20.94
N GLN A 193 -4.35 5.65 21.31
CA GLN A 193 -5.07 6.74 21.97
C GLN A 193 -6.18 7.32 21.06
N SER A 194 -5.91 7.53 19.78
CA SER A 194 -6.90 8.05 18.84
C SER A 194 -8.13 7.16 18.70
N GLN A 195 -8.00 5.86 18.92
CA GLN A 195 -9.15 4.94 18.93
C GLN A 195 -10.18 5.28 20.03
N ILE A 196 -9.76 5.90 21.13
CA ILE A 196 -10.68 6.35 22.19
C ILE A 196 -11.51 7.51 21.68
N ASP A 197 -10.91 8.42 20.92
CA ASP A 197 -11.58 9.57 20.31
C ASP A 197 -12.59 9.09 19.25
N ASP A 198 -12.19 8.13 18.39
CA ASP A 198 -13.06 7.49 17.40
C ASP A 198 -14.29 6.81 18.07
N LEU A 199 -14.06 6.11 19.19
CA LEU A 199 -15.15 5.47 19.97
C LEU A 199 -16.06 6.51 20.66
N ASN A 200 -15.52 7.63 21.14
CA ASN A 200 -16.31 8.74 21.66
C ASN A 200 -17.22 9.35 20.59
N GLU A 201 -16.69 9.57 19.39
CA GLU A 201 -17.51 10.05 18.28
C GLU A 201 -18.61 9.06 17.89
N LEU A 202 -18.33 7.76 17.96
CA LEU A 202 -19.32 6.71 17.69
C LEU A 202 -20.48 6.75 18.68
N LEU A 203 -20.25 7.09 19.96
CA LEU A 203 -21.32 7.23 20.97
C LEU A 203 -22.38 8.25 20.58
N GLU A 204 -21.98 9.32 19.88
CA GLU A 204 -22.88 10.43 19.49
C GLU A 204 -23.63 10.18 18.16
N LYS A 205 -23.35 9.08 17.45
CA LYS A 205 -24.01 8.79 16.16
C LYS A 205 -25.50 8.48 16.36
N PRO A 206 -26.38 8.90 15.40
CA PRO A 206 -27.80 8.58 15.43
C PRO A 206 -28.04 7.06 15.54
N GLY A 207 -28.93 6.64 16.45
CA GLY A 207 -29.23 5.21 16.69
C GLY A 207 -28.21 4.46 17.55
N VAL A 208 -27.02 5.02 17.81
CA VAL A 208 -26.07 4.54 18.81
C VAL A 208 -26.30 5.23 20.14
N LYS A 209 -26.52 6.53 20.12
CA LYS A 209 -26.75 7.39 21.29
C LYS A 209 -27.85 6.89 22.23
N ASP A 210 -28.91 6.32 21.68
CA ASP A 210 -30.07 5.86 22.45
C ASP A 210 -30.10 4.35 22.64
N ASP A 211 -29.03 3.62 22.26
CA ASP A 211 -28.94 2.17 22.33
C ASP A 211 -28.06 1.72 23.50
N GLY A 212 -28.69 1.33 24.61
CA GLY A 212 -27.97 0.93 25.82
C GLY A 212 -26.99 -0.25 25.63
N THR A 213 -27.24 -1.14 24.68
CA THR A 213 -26.33 -2.27 24.39
C THR A 213 -25.06 -1.79 23.71
N LEU A 214 -25.19 -0.95 22.67
CA LEU A 214 -24.06 -0.34 21.98
C LEU A 214 -23.27 0.58 22.91
N GLN A 215 -23.96 1.44 23.66
CA GLN A 215 -23.35 2.36 24.63
C GLN A 215 -22.45 1.59 25.63
N ASN A 216 -22.99 0.55 26.26
CA ASN A 216 -22.24 -0.25 27.22
C ASN A 216 -21.01 -0.92 26.60
N LEU A 217 -21.15 -1.48 25.38
CA LEU A 217 -20.05 -2.17 24.71
C LEU A 217 -18.97 -1.18 24.25
N ILE A 218 -19.36 0.00 23.77
CA ILE A 218 -18.41 1.06 23.40
C ILE A 218 -17.66 1.55 24.64
N HIS A 219 -18.33 1.77 25.77
CA HIS A 219 -17.67 2.15 27.01
C HIS A 219 -16.70 1.06 27.52
N GLN A 220 -17.04 -0.23 27.39
CA GLN A 220 -16.12 -1.34 27.71
C GLN A 220 -14.90 -1.33 26.78
N SER A 221 -15.10 -1.11 25.48
CA SER A 221 -14.02 -1.00 24.49
C SER A 221 -13.09 0.18 24.79
N MET A 222 -13.63 1.35 25.13
CA MET A 222 -12.87 2.53 25.55
C MET A 222 -12.08 2.25 26.82
N ALA A 223 -12.69 1.65 27.83
CA ALA A 223 -12.01 1.33 29.09
C ALA A 223 -10.86 0.31 28.89
N SER A 224 -11.07 -0.69 28.02
CA SER A 224 -10.02 -1.64 27.63
C SER A 224 -8.89 -0.92 26.88
N THR A 225 -9.19 -0.08 25.90
CA THR A 225 -8.22 0.68 25.13
C THR A 225 -7.42 1.62 26.05
N GLN A 226 -8.07 2.30 27.00
CA GLN A 226 -7.39 3.17 27.96
C GLN A 226 -6.43 2.42 28.90
N LYS A 227 -6.81 1.21 29.34
CA LYS A 227 -5.91 0.33 30.10
C LYS A 227 -4.72 -0.10 29.27
N PHE A 228 -4.93 -0.34 27.97
CA PHE A 228 -3.87 -0.72 27.04
C PHE A 228 -2.90 0.45 26.81
N VAL A 229 -3.39 1.69 26.59
CA VAL A 229 -2.56 2.91 26.48
C VAL A 229 -1.71 3.09 27.73
N LYS A 230 -2.30 3.03 28.92
CA LYS A 230 -1.55 3.17 30.18
C LYS A 230 -0.44 2.13 30.34
N TRP A 231 -0.70 0.89 29.91
CA TRP A 231 0.32 -0.16 29.91
C TRP A 231 1.43 0.13 28.91
N LEU A 232 1.09 0.60 27.68
CA LEU A 232 2.08 0.99 26.68
C LEU A 232 2.97 2.13 27.16
N GLU A 233 2.41 3.14 27.81
CA GLU A 233 3.14 4.26 28.42
C GLU A 233 4.10 3.76 29.50
N ALA A 234 3.63 2.90 30.39
CA ALA A 234 4.44 2.33 31.47
C ALA A 234 5.60 1.46 30.97
N GLU A 235 5.45 0.80 29.81
CA GLU A 235 6.48 -0.05 29.21
C GLU A 235 7.45 0.74 28.28
N SER A 236 7.12 1.98 27.91
CA SER A 236 7.82 2.77 26.88
C SER A 236 9.30 3.01 27.19
N TYR A 237 9.65 3.23 28.47
CA TYR A 237 11.04 3.46 28.90
C TYR A 237 11.98 2.27 28.65
N LYS A 238 11.44 1.06 28.49
CA LYS A 238 12.20 -0.15 28.16
C LYS A 238 12.54 -0.26 26.68
N LYS A 239 11.92 0.56 25.83
CA LYS A 239 12.03 0.49 24.37
C LYS A 239 13.13 1.43 23.90
N THR A 240 14.26 0.86 23.55
CA THR A 240 15.50 1.59 23.21
C THR A 240 16.10 1.19 21.86
N GLY A 241 15.59 0.09 21.26
CA GLY A 241 16.12 -0.48 20.03
C GLY A 241 15.66 0.23 18.77
N PRO A 242 16.30 -0.10 17.64
CA PRO A 242 15.97 0.49 16.35
C PRO A 242 14.60 0.06 15.84
N SER A 243 13.94 0.94 15.10
CA SER A 243 12.65 0.66 14.48
C SER A 243 12.76 0.32 12.99
N GLY A 244 13.84 0.70 12.32
CA GLY A 244 14.11 0.32 10.93
C GLY A 244 14.42 -1.18 10.79
N ILE A 245 14.27 -1.69 9.57
CA ILE A 245 14.50 -3.11 9.25
C ILE A 245 15.90 -3.39 8.70
N GLY A 246 16.70 -2.35 8.43
CA GLY A 246 18.03 -2.44 7.80
C GLY A 246 17.96 -2.56 6.27
N LYS A 247 19.04 -2.14 5.61
CA LYS A 247 19.13 -2.08 4.13
C LYS A 247 18.93 -3.44 3.45
N GLU A 248 19.51 -4.51 4.00
CA GLU A 248 19.42 -5.85 3.41
C GLU A 248 17.96 -6.35 3.40
N ASN A 249 17.26 -6.20 4.52
CA ASN A 249 15.85 -6.57 4.62
C ASN A 249 14.97 -5.66 3.75
N TYR A 250 15.29 -4.36 3.67
CA TYR A 250 14.59 -3.43 2.79
C TYR A 250 14.72 -3.86 1.31
N ASN A 251 15.94 -4.19 0.86
CA ASN A 251 16.19 -4.67 -0.50
C ASN A 251 15.45 -5.98 -0.78
N TRP A 252 15.45 -6.89 0.19
CA TRP A 252 14.72 -8.15 0.05
C TRP A 252 13.22 -7.92 -0.10
N TYR A 253 12.64 -7.03 0.74
CA TYR A 253 11.23 -6.69 0.72
C TYR A 253 10.83 -5.99 -0.58
N ALA A 254 11.56 -4.96 -0.99
CA ALA A 254 11.31 -4.24 -2.24
C ALA A 254 11.27 -5.21 -3.43
N LYS A 255 12.26 -6.11 -3.54
CA LYS A 255 12.36 -7.06 -4.63
C LYS A 255 11.30 -8.17 -4.59
N ASN A 256 11.09 -8.80 -3.42
CA ASN A 256 10.35 -10.06 -3.33
C ASN A 256 8.87 -9.88 -2.90
N VAL A 257 8.50 -8.71 -2.37
CA VAL A 257 7.13 -8.40 -1.96
C VAL A 257 6.55 -7.29 -2.82
N HIS A 258 7.17 -6.11 -2.87
CA HIS A 258 6.67 -4.99 -3.65
C HIS A 258 6.99 -5.07 -5.15
N LEU A 259 7.81 -6.03 -5.57
CA LEU A 259 8.23 -6.24 -6.96
C LEU A 259 8.82 -4.96 -7.59
N VAL A 260 9.55 -4.20 -6.79
CA VAL A 260 10.30 -3.01 -7.19
C VAL A 260 11.75 -3.42 -7.48
N PRO A 261 12.26 -3.25 -8.72
CA PRO A 261 13.59 -3.71 -9.12
C PRO A 261 14.72 -2.74 -8.75
N LEU A 262 14.49 -1.90 -7.74
CA LEU A 262 15.44 -0.88 -7.27
C LEU A 262 15.89 -1.22 -5.85
N THR A 263 17.21 -1.25 -5.64
CA THR A 263 17.80 -1.39 -4.31
C THR A 263 17.60 -0.12 -3.49
N TRP A 264 17.89 -0.18 -2.19
CA TRP A 264 17.90 0.99 -1.31
C TRP A 264 18.81 2.10 -1.87
N ASP A 265 20.01 1.74 -2.34
CA ASP A 265 20.97 2.69 -2.90
C ASP A 265 20.47 3.30 -4.22
N ASP A 266 19.86 2.51 -5.11
CA ASP A 266 19.24 2.99 -6.35
C ASP A 266 18.12 3.99 -6.04
N GLN A 267 17.28 3.69 -5.06
CA GLN A 267 16.20 4.58 -4.63
C GLN A 267 16.74 5.89 -4.05
N VAL A 268 17.82 5.85 -3.25
CA VAL A 268 18.48 7.09 -2.76
C VAL A 268 18.96 7.96 -3.92
N VAL A 269 19.61 7.37 -4.92
CA VAL A 269 20.08 8.10 -6.10
C VAL A 269 18.92 8.71 -6.87
N LEU A 270 17.87 7.92 -7.13
CA LEU A 270 16.67 8.37 -7.81
C LEU A 270 15.98 9.53 -7.08
N LEU A 271 15.73 9.38 -5.77
CA LEU A 271 15.04 10.41 -5.00
C LEU A 271 15.83 11.70 -4.89
N LYS A 272 17.16 11.63 -4.74
CA LYS A 272 18.03 12.83 -4.78
C LYS A 272 17.96 13.53 -6.13
N ARG A 273 17.96 12.78 -7.23
CA ARG A 273 17.80 13.33 -8.58
C ARG A 273 16.45 14.01 -8.74
N GLU A 274 15.37 13.37 -8.35
CA GLU A 274 14.02 13.93 -8.47
C GLU A 274 13.81 15.13 -7.56
N LEU A 275 14.38 15.15 -6.36
CA LEU A 275 14.37 16.32 -5.48
C LEU A 275 15.07 17.51 -6.14
N ALA A 276 16.27 17.30 -6.69
CA ALA A 276 17.01 18.35 -7.40
C ALA A 276 16.26 18.82 -8.66
N ARG A 277 15.67 17.90 -9.43
CA ARG A 277 14.85 18.21 -10.61
C ARG A 277 13.63 19.05 -10.22
N ALA A 278 12.89 18.65 -9.19
CA ALA A 278 11.71 19.38 -8.74
C ALA A 278 12.04 20.81 -8.29
N TRP A 279 13.12 20.99 -7.51
CA TRP A 279 13.56 22.32 -7.09
C TRP A 279 13.99 23.20 -8.26
N SER A 280 14.77 22.66 -9.22
CA SER A 280 15.20 23.43 -10.39
C SER A 280 14.02 23.77 -11.30
N SER A 281 13.12 22.82 -11.54
CA SER A 281 11.91 23.05 -12.34
C SER A 281 10.98 24.08 -11.70
N LEU A 282 10.79 24.03 -10.37
CA LEU A 282 10.05 25.05 -9.63
C LEU A 282 10.65 26.46 -9.88
N LYS A 283 11.98 26.60 -9.78
CA LYS A 283 12.63 27.90 -10.00
C LYS A 283 12.52 28.39 -11.45
N LEU A 284 12.52 27.49 -12.42
CA LEU A 284 12.29 27.82 -13.82
C LEU A 284 10.84 28.27 -14.07
N GLU A 285 9.84 27.59 -13.48
CA GLU A 285 8.43 28.03 -13.58
C GLU A 285 8.21 29.36 -12.85
N GLU A 286 8.77 29.57 -11.67
CA GLU A 286 8.73 30.86 -10.96
C GLU A 286 9.33 32.00 -11.83
N HIS A 287 10.45 31.72 -12.50
CA HIS A 287 11.06 32.68 -13.44
C HIS A 287 10.16 32.94 -14.65
N ARG A 288 9.61 31.88 -15.25
CA ARG A 288 8.69 32.00 -16.41
C ARG A 288 7.47 32.85 -16.04
N ASN A 289 6.93 32.64 -14.86
CA ASN A 289 5.72 33.28 -14.38
C ASN A 289 5.97 34.60 -13.61
N ARG A 290 7.22 35.12 -13.59
CA ARG A 290 7.62 36.26 -12.74
C ARG A 290 6.77 37.52 -12.92
N ASN A 291 6.17 37.71 -14.09
CA ASN A 291 5.32 38.84 -14.42
C ASN A 291 3.82 38.59 -14.19
N LEU A 292 3.43 37.37 -13.79
CA LEU A 292 2.07 37.03 -13.45
C LEU A 292 1.83 37.29 -11.96
N PRO A 293 0.60 37.62 -11.55
CA PRO A 293 0.25 37.72 -10.13
C PRO A 293 0.51 36.41 -9.40
N MET A 294 0.84 36.47 -8.12
CA MET A 294 0.94 35.28 -7.27
C MET A 294 -0.44 34.64 -7.07
N LEU A 295 -0.48 33.30 -6.93
CA LEU A 295 -1.70 32.59 -6.56
C LEU A 295 -2.23 33.15 -5.23
N ALA A 296 -3.52 33.33 -5.13
CA ALA A 296 -4.21 33.78 -3.93
C ALA A 296 -4.91 32.58 -3.24
N GLU A 297 -4.77 32.49 -1.92
CA GLU A 297 -5.47 31.46 -1.13
C GLU A 297 -6.97 31.76 -1.04
N ALA A 298 -7.83 30.75 -1.13
CA ALA A 298 -9.24 30.86 -0.77
C ALA A 298 -9.37 30.98 0.76
N ASN A 299 -9.75 32.17 1.25
CA ASN A 299 -9.74 32.48 2.68
C ASN A 299 -11.15 32.58 3.30
N THR A 300 -12.18 32.20 2.56
CA THR A 300 -13.57 32.09 3.05
C THR A 300 -14.20 30.79 2.59
N VAL A 301 -15.22 30.33 3.31
CA VAL A 301 -16.00 29.13 2.91
C VAL A 301 -16.52 29.27 1.48
N LEU A 302 -17.15 30.39 1.16
CA LEU A 302 -17.74 30.62 -0.17
C LEU A 302 -16.66 30.61 -1.29
N ALA A 303 -15.49 31.23 -1.05
CA ALA A 303 -14.41 31.25 -2.02
C ALA A 303 -13.85 29.84 -2.23
N TYR A 304 -13.69 29.06 -1.17
CA TYR A 304 -13.18 27.69 -1.24
C TYR A 304 -14.18 26.76 -1.95
N ASP A 305 -15.45 26.83 -1.60
CA ASP A 305 -16.50 26.01 -2.24
C ASP A 305 -16.63 26.31 -3.73
N SER A 306 -16.53 27.58 -4.12
CA SER A 306 -16.50 27.97 -5.53
C SER A 306 -15.23 27.47 -6.25
N LEU A 307 -14.07 27.53 -5.58
CA LEU A 307 -12.80 27.07 -6.12
C LEU A 307 -12.82 25.56 -6.37
N LYS A 308 -13.22 24.77 -5.38
CA LYS A 308 -13.25 23.30 -5.49
C LYS A 308 -14.26 22.83 -6.54
N ASP A 309 -15.48 23.36 -6.59
CA ASP A 309 -16.49 23.00 -7.60
C ASP A 309 -16.00 23.29 -9.03
N ARG A 310 -15.41 24.48 -9.25
CA ARG A 310 -14.79 24.84 -10.52
C ARG A 310 -13.66 23.88 -10.88
N SER A 311 -12.83 23.50 -9.90
CA SER A 311 -11.68 22.62 -10.10
C SER A 311 -12.10 21.20 -10.49
N VAL A 312 -13.12 20.63 -9.84
CA VAL A 312 -13.69 19.32 -10.23
C VAL A 312 -14.21 19.38 -11.66
N LYS A 313 -15.06 20.37 -11.99
CA LYS A 313 -15.61 20.53 -13.34
C LYS A 313 -14.51 20.71 -14.39
N ASN A 314 -13.46 21.48 -14.07
CA ASN A 314 -12.33 21.71 -14.95
C ASN A 314 -11.58 20.39 -15.25
N ILE A 315 -11.22 19.61 -14.23
CA ILE A 315 -10.51 18.35 -14.41
C ILE A 315 -11.35 17.35 -15.23
N ILE A 316 -12.60 17.12 -14.87
CA ILE A 316 -13.46 16.16 -15.58
C ILE A 316 -13.61 16.57 -17.05
N LYS A 317 -13.87 17.85 -17.32
CA LYS A 317 -13.94 18.38 -18.68
C LYS A 317 -12.60 18.24 -19.43
N PHE A 318 -11.48 18.54 -18.77
CA PHE A 318 -10.14 18.42 -19.33
C PHE A 318 -9.81 16.98 -19.73
N LEU A 319 -10.06 16.00 -18.85
CA LEU A 319 -9.79 14.58 -19.12
C LEU A 319 -10.58 14.09 -20.36
N ASP A 320 -11.85 14.52 -20.49
CA ASP A 320 -12.70 14.18 -21.64
C ASP A 320 -12.23 14.88 -22.92
N GLN A 321 -12.02 16.20 -22.89
CA GLN A 321 -11.65 17.00 -24.05
C GLN A 321 -10.26 16.66 -24.61
N GLN A 322 -9.29 16.40 -23.72
CA GLN A 322 -7.93 16.00 -24.13
C GLN A 322 -7.82 14.50 -24.41
N GLN A 323 -8.93 13.76 -24.24
CA GLN A 323 -8.94 12.31 -24.50
C GLN A 323 -7.82 11.57 -23.74
N LEU A 324 -7.67 11.88 -22.45
CA LEU A 324 -6.64 11.26 -21.62
C LEU A 324 -7.08 9.90 -21.05
N LEU A 325 -8.38 9.71 -20.86
CA LEU A 325 -8.99 8.49 -20.32
C LEU A 325 -10.28 8.18 -21.05
N THR A 326 -10.72 6.92 -20.99
CA THR A 326 -12.12 6.56 -21.24
C THR A 326 -12.96 7.01 -20.06
N MET A 327 -13.75 8.08 -20.24
CA MET A 327 -14.55 8.65 -19.18
C MET A 327 -15.61 7.69 -18.65
N LYS A 328 -15.68 7.55 -17.34
CA LYS A 328 -16.65 6.73 -16.63
C LYS A 328 -17.60 7.59 -15.82
N LYS A 329 -18.87 7.17 -15.74
CA LYS A 329 -19.91 7.94 -15.03
C LYS A 329 -19.64 8.13 -13.53
N TYR A 330 -18.82 7.28 -12.96
CA TYR A 330 -18.48 7.31 -11.54
C TYR A 330 -17.24 8.16 -11.21
N TYR A 331 -16.50 8.70 -12.18
CA TYR A 331 -15.28 9.49 -11.90
C TYR A 331 -15.60 10.82 -11.19
N GLU A 332 -16.57 11.59 -11.69
CA GLU A 332 -16.92 12.83 -11.02
C GLU A 332 -17.52 12.60 -9.60
N PRO A 333 -18.47 11.67 -9.39
CA PRO A 333 -18.93 11.32 -8.05
C PRO A 333 -17.80 10.90 -7.10
N ALA A 334 -16.88 10.02 -7.54
CA ALA A 334 -15.75 9.57 -6.74
C ALA A 334 -14.82 10.72 -6.32
N LEU A 335 -14.56 11.67 -7.21
CA LEU A 335 -13.77 12.86 -6.88
C LEU A 335 -14.49 13.78 -5.90
N ARG A 336 -15.80 14.00 -6.09
CA ARG A 336 -16.61 14.89 -5.23
C ARG A 336 -16.76 14.39 -3.80
N GLU A 337 -16.79 13.09 -3.60
CA GLU A 337 -16.85 12.49 -2.27
C GLU A 337 -15.65 12.90 -1.40
N HIS A 338 -14.50 13.20 -2.03
CA HIS A 338 -13.23 13.51 -1.37
C HIS A 338 -12.72 14.96 -1.59
N GLU A 339 -13.58 15.87 -2.11
CA GLU A 339 -13.17 17.25 -2.41
C GLU A 339 -12.84 18.13 -1.19
N GLY A 340 -13.03 17.61 0.01
CA GLY A 340 -12.69 18.28 1.25
C GLY A 340 -13.61 19.47 1.60
N ARG A 341 -13.27 20.17 2.70
CA ARG A 341 -13.99 21.35 3.19
C ARG A 341 -13.02 22.48 3.49
N PHE A 342 -13.55 23.71 3.60
CA PHE A 342 -12.79 24.86 4.03
C PHE A 342 -12.16 24.65 5.41
N VAL A 343 -10.88 25.00 5.53
CA VAL A 343 -10.14 25.01 6.80
C VAL A 343 -9.51 26.38 7.00
N PRO A 344 -9.65 27.01 8.19
CA PRO A 344 -8.98 28.27 8.51
C PRO A 344 -7.45 28.17 8.33
N LYS A 345 -6.81 29.27 7.92
CA LYS A 345 -5.40 29.31 7.51
C LYS A 345 -4.45 28.74 8.57
N GLU A 346 -4.68 29.05 9.83
CA GLU A 346 -3.85 28.62 10.97
C GLU A 346 -3.94 27.11 11.28
N LYS A 347 -4.95 26.42 10.71
CA LYS A 347 -5.19 24.99 10.88
C LYS A 347 -4.84 24.17 9.61
N ARG A 348 -4.34 24.82 8.56
CA ARG A 348 -4.00 24.14 7.30
C ARG A 348 -2.68 23.40 7.41
N ASN A 349 -2.73 22.12 7.13
CA ASN A 349 -1.54 21.32 6.89
C ASN A 349 -1.01 21.51 5.46
N PHE A 350 0.08 20.85 5.10
CA PHE A 350 0.72 20.97 3.79
C PHE A 350 -0.28 20.75 2.63
N PHE A 351 -1.07 19.70 2.69
CA PHE A 351 -2.06 19.39 1.64
C PHE A 351 -3.21 20.40 1.62
N LEU A 352 -3.67 20.81 2.78
CA LEU A 352 -4.72 21.83 2.89
C LEU A 352 -4.24 23.21 2.40
N ILE A 353 -2.97 23.56 2.61
CA ILE A 353 -2.37 24.77 2.00
C ILE A 353 -2.48 24.67 0.48
N THR A 354 -2.03 23.56 -0.10
CA THR A 354 -2.11 23.30 -1.54
C THR A 354 -3.54 23.44 -2.06
N MET A 355 -4.51 22.77 -1.41
CA MET A 355 -5.93 22.80 -1.77
C MET A 355 -6.55 24.21 -1.75
N HIS A 356 -6.08 25.10 -0.85
CA HIS A 356 -6.61 26.44 -0.74
C HIS A 356 -5.99 27.42 -1.75
N TYR A 357 -4.83 27.09 -2.35
CA TYR A 357 -4.30 27.81 -3.51
C TYR A 357 -4.97 27.34 -4.80
N ASP A 358 -4.86 26.06 -5.12
CA ASP A 358 -5.54 25.41 -6.24
C ASP A 358 -5.67 23.90 -5.96
N PRO A 359 -6.89 23.35 -5.95
CA PRO A 359 -7.12 21.93 -5.68
C PRO A 359 -6.66 21.01 -6.81
N ARG A 360 -6.57 21.48 -8.07
CA ARG A 360 -6.33 20.66 -9.26
C ARG A 360 -5.09 19.74 -9.17
N PRO A 361 -3.94 20.16 -8.61
CA PRO A 361 -2.80 19.26 -8.46
C PRO A 361 -3.10 18.04 -7.57
N LEU A 362 -3.77 18.26 -6.41
CA LEU A 362 -4.20 17.15 -5.55
C LEU A 362 -5.39 16.38 -6.12
N PHE A 363 -6.33 17.04 -6.82
CA PHE A 363 -7.40 16.33 -7.53
C PHE A 363 -6.86 15.47 -8.68
N SER A 364 -5.72 15.82 -9.29
CA SER A 364 -5.02 14.92 -10.21
C SER A 364 -4.49 13.68 -9.46
N HIS A 365 -3.91 13.86 -8.28
CA HIS A 365 -3.49 12.77 -7.40
C HIS A 365 -4.68 11.89 -6.95
N PHE A 366 -5.86 12.47 -6.80
CA PHE A 366 -7.10 11.74 -6.49
C PHE A 366 -7.55 10.81 -7.63
N TYR A 367 -6.69 10.56 -8.61
CA TYR A 367 -6.79 9.42 -9.52
C TYR A 367 -6.99 8.09 -8.78
N HIS A 368 -6.49 7.98 -7.56
CA HIS A 368 -6.78 6.89 -6.63
C HIS A 368 -8.27 6.57 -6.53
N TRP A 369 -9.13 7.59 -6.38
CA TRP A 369 -10.57 7.40 -6.22
C TRP A 369 -11.24 6.90 -7.48
N PHE A 370 -10.67 7.20 -8.67
CA PHE A 370 -11.14 6.60 -9.91
C PHE A 370 -10.81 5.11 -9.96
N GLU A 371 -9.61 4.72 -9.53
CA GLU A 371 -9.17 3.33 -9.48
C GLU A 371 -9.97 2.51 -8.46
N LEU A 372 -10.22 3.07 -7.27
CA LEU A 372 -11.02 2.42 -6.23
C LEU A 372 -12.48 2.26 -6.67
N ALA A 373 -13.06 3.28 -7.29
CA ALA A 373 -14.41 3.19 -7.85
C ALA A 373 -14.48 2.15 -8.98
N GLN A 374 -13.45 2.04 -9.81
CA GLN A 374 -13.34 0.99 -10.83
C GLN A 374 -13.27 -0.42 -10.18
N MET A 375 -12.46 -0.60 -9.15
CA MET A 375 -12.37 -1.88 -8.43
C MET A 375 -13.72 -2.31 -7.85
N ASP A 376 -14.50 -1.36 -7.32
CA ASP A 376 -15.80 -1.63 -6.70
C ASP A 376 -16.89 -1.91 -7.75
N LEU A 377 -16.91 -1.19 -8.86
CA LEU A 377 -18.00 -1.19 -9.85
C LEU A 377 -17.70 -2.04 -11.10
N GLU A 378 -16.44 -2.18 -11.47
CA GLU A 378 -15.96 -2.94 -12.63
C GLU A 378 -14.81 -3.89 -12.19
N PRO A 379 -15.04 -4.84 -11.26
CA PRO A 379 -13.99 -5.67 -10.70
C PRO A 379 -13.27 -6.50 -11.77
N HIS A 380 -11.96 -6.64 -11.63
CA HIS A 380 -11.11 -7.35 -12.58
C HIS A 380 -11.57 -8.80 -12.82
N ALA A 381 -11.41 -9.29 -14.05
CA ALA A 381 -11.82 -10.66 -14.44
C ALA A 381 -11.04 -11.73 -13.66
N SER A 382 -9.71 -11.53 -13.45
CA SER A 382 -8.90 -12.42 -12.63
C SER A 382 -9.33 -12.37 -11.16
N GLU A 383 -9.62 -13.53 -10.59
CA GLU A 383 -9.97 -13.65 -9.16
C GLU A 383 -8.82 -13.21 -8.24
N ILE A 384 -7.58 -13.24 -8.72
CA ILE A 384 -6.38 -12.85 -7.97
C ILE A 384 -6.29 -11.32 -7.85
N ARG A 385 -6.71 -10.58 -8.91
CA ARG A 385 -6.64 -9.10 -8.95
C ARG A 385 -7.94 -8.41 -8.53
N ARG A 386 -9.02 -9.17 -8.34
CA ARG A 386 -10.37 -8.65 -8.07
C ARG A 386 -10.50 -7.97 -6.72
N ALA A 387 -9.71 -8.38 -5.74
CA ALA A 387 -9.66 -7.83 -4.39
C ALA A 387 -8.28 -7.22 -4.12
N PRO A 388 -8.15 -6.33 -3.13
CA PRO A 388 -6.86 -5.78 -2.75
C PRO A 388 -5.80 -6.87 -2.52
N LEU A 389 -4.61 -6.65 -3.06
CA LEU A 389 -3.45 -7.49 -2.79
C LEU A 389 -3.02 -7.31 -1.33
N LEU A 390 -2.59 -8.40 -0.68
CA LEU A 390 -2.07 -8.34 0.69
C LEU A 390 -0.69 -7.68 0.73
N TYR A 391 -0.28 -7.25 1.93
CA TYR A 391 1.06 -6.69 2.21
C TYR A 391 1.37 -5.44 1.39
N ASN A 392 0.34 -4.70 1.00
CA ASN A 392 0.45 -3.41 0.30
C ASN A 392 1.32 -3.48 -0.98
N ILE A 393 1.28 -4.62 -1.67
CA ILE A 393 2.03 -4.88 -2.91
C ILE A 393 1.71 -3.84 -3.99
N PHE A 394 0.53 -3.25 -3.93
CA PHE A 394 0.02 -2.25 -4.86
C PHE A 394 0.67 -0.85 -4.70
N ASP A 395 1.41 -0.55 -3.63
CA ASP A 395 1.88 0.81 -3.31
C ASP A 395 2.57 1.51 -4.48
N SER A 396 3.54 0.87 -5.11
CA SER A 396 4.27 1.46 -6.23
C SER A 396 3.39 1.72 -7.46
N ARG A 397 2.29 0.98 -7.62
CA ARG A 397 1.33 1.19 -8.71
C ARG A 397 0.34 2.32 -8.37
N ASN A 398 -0.28 2.28 -7.22
CA ASN A 398 -1.31 3.26 -6.87
C ASN A 398 -0.69 4.64 -6.60
N GLU A 399 0.26 4.76 -5.69
CA GLU A 399 0.95 6.02 -5.39
C GLU A 399 1.78 6.53 -6.59
N GLY A 400 2.43 5.60 -7.29
CA GLY A 400 3.20 5.92 -8.48
C GLY A 400 2.36 6.50 -9.60
N MET A 401 1.20 5.89 -9.90
CA MET A 401 0.27 6.38 -10.92
C MET A 401 -0.30 7.73 -10.54
N ALA A 402 -0.80 7.88 -9.31
CA ALA A 402 -1.35 9.14 -8.84
C ALA A 402 -0.32 10.29 -8.91
N THR A 403 0.94 10.00 -8.58
CA THR A 403 2.04 10.97 -8.71
C THR A 403 2.42 11.23 -10.17
N ALA A 404 2.42 10.21 -11.03
CA ALA A 404 2.74 10.37 -12.46
C ALA A 404 1.69 11.20 -13.19
N VAL A 405 0.40 11.00 -12.92
CA VAL A 405 -0.65 11.76 -13.61
C VAL A 405 -0.69 13.24 -13.25
N GLU A 406 -0.19 13.66 -12.07
CA GLU A 406 -0.03 15.08 -11.75
C GLU A 406 0.83 15.81 -12.78
N GLU A 407 1.99 15.22 -13.13
CA GLU A 407 2.91 15.79 -14.12
C GLU A 407 2.43 15.52 -15.55
N THR A 408 1.81 14.38 -15.80
CA THR A 408 1.21 14.06 -17.11
C THR A 408 0.11 15.03 -17.47
N PHE A 409 -0.83 15.30 -16.56
CA PHE A 409 -1.93 16.24 -16.81
C PHE A 409 -1.42 17.68 -16.92
N MET A 410 -0.42 18.05 -16.12
CA MET A 410 0.27 19.33 -16.25
C MET A 410 0.87 19.51 -17.66
N ASN A 411 1.54 18.48 -18.19
CA ASN A 411 2.16 18.54 -19.52
C ASN A 411 1.12 18.45 -20.65
N ALA A 412 -0.04 17.86 -20.39
CA ALA A 412 -1.18 17.87 -21.32
C ALA A 412 -1.98 19.18 -21.34
N GLY A 413 -1.63 20.17 -20.49
CA GLY A 413 -2.22 21.52 -20.52
C GLY A 413 -3.28 21.80 -19.47
N LEU A 414 -3.41 20.98 -18.41
CA LEU A 414 -4.42 21.20 -17.35
C LEU A 414 -4.34 22.60 -16.71
N TYR A 415 -3.17 23.22 -16.70
CA TYR A 415 -2.91 24.52 -16.04
C TYR A 415 -2.58 25.65 -17.03
N ASP A 416 -2.97 25.52 -18.30
CA ASP A 416 -2.69 26.55 -19.32
C ASP A 416 -3.49 27.83 -19.05
N ASP A 417 -4.61 27.73 -18.33
CA ASP A 417 -5.41 28.86 -17.85
C ASP A 417 -4.77 29.62 -16.67
N ASP A 418 -3.98 28.94 -15.84
CA ASP A 418 -3.20 29.54 -14.74
C ASP A 418 -1.83 28.84 -14.60
N PRO A 419 -0.82 29.29 -15.35
CA PRO A 419 0.49 28.63 -15.37
C PRO A 419 1.21 28.57 -14.02
N ARG A 420 0.86 29.42 -13.04
CA ARG A 420 1.45 29.37 -11.71
C ARG A 420 1.07 28.11 -10.93
N VAL A 421 -0.01 27.43 -11.28
CA VAL A 421 -0.40 26.16 -10.66
C VAL A 421 0.63 25.05 -10.92
N ARG A 422 1.38 25.13 -12.04
CA ARG A 422 2.49 24.22 -12.33
C ARG A 422 3.57 24.23 -11.25
N GLU A 423 3.76 25.38 -10.57
CA GLU A 423 4.69 25.51 -9.44
C GLU A 423 4.30 24.57 -8.28
N ILE A 424 3.00 24.37 -8.05
CA ILE A 424 2.49 23.48 -6.99
C ILE A 424 2.85 22.02 -7.28
N VAL A 425 2.76 21.58 -8.54
CA VAL A 425 3.14 20.19 -8.92
C VAL A 425 4.59 19.92 -8.53
N TYR A 426 5.50 20.85 -8.83
CA TYR A 426 6.92 20.67 -8.46
C TYR A 426 7.16 20.76 -6.95
N ILE A 427 6.34 21.51 -6.20
CA ILE A 427 6.39 21.52 -4.74
C ILE A 427 5.98 20.16 -4.19
N LEU A 428 4.92 19.53 -4.73
CA LEU A 428 4.46 18.20 -4.34
C LEU A 428 5.51 17.12 -4.64
N ILE A 429 6.14 17.15 -5.83
CA ILE A 429 7.23 16.21 -6.17
C ILE A 429 8.42 16.36 -5.22
N ALA A 430 8.83 17.60 -4.91
CA ALA A 430 9.93 17.87 -3.99
C ALA A 430 9.63 17.34 -2.57
N GLN A 431 8.40 17.56 -2.09
CA GLN A 431 7.95 17.07 -0.80
C GLN A 431 7.98 15.53 -0.75
N ARG A 432 7.47 14.84 -1.78
CA ARG A 432 7.47 13.38 -1.85
C ARG A 432 8.88 12.80 -1.95
N ALA A 433 9.77 13.42 -2.71
CA ALA A 433 11.17 13.01 -2.77
C ALA A 433 11.89 13.19 -1.42
N ALA A 434 11.65 14.30 -0.74
CA ALA A 434 12.25 14.59 0.56
C ALA A 434 11.79 13.60 1.65
N ARG A 435 10.47 13.31 1.70
CA ARG A 435 9.93 12.34 2.66
C ARG A 435 10.39 10.92 2.40
N GLY A 436 10.49 10.52 1.12
CA GLY A 436 11.01 9.21 0.73
C GLY A 436 12.47 9.01 1.14
N LEU A 437 13.32 10.05 1.00
CA LEU A 437 14.70 10.02 1.49
C LEU A 437 14.75 9.82 3.01
N GLY A 438 13.96 10.57 3.77
CA GLY A 438 13.85 10.40 5.22
C GLY A 438 13.45 8.96 5.59
N SER A 439 12.46 8.39 4.90
CA SER A 439 12.01 7.01 5.09
C SER A 439 13.13 6.00 4.85
N LEU A 440 13.90 6.14 3.76
CA LEU A 440 15.02 5.25 3.45
C LEU A 440 16.09 5.25 4.55
N TYR A 441 16.52 6.43 4.99
CA TYR A 441 17.55 6.55 6.03
C TYR A 441 17.05 6.05 7.39
N ALA A 442 15.77 6.28 7.72
CA ALA A 442 15.17 5.74 8.93
C ALA A 442 15.11 4.21 8.91
N HIS A 443 14.72 3.59 7.77
CA HIS A 443 14.74 2.14 7.61
C HIS A 443 16.14 1.52 7.67
N ALA A 444 17.15 2.24 7.22
CA ALA A 444 18.55 1.83 7.34
C ALA A 444 19.09 1.93 8.77
N ASN A 445 18.32 2.53 9.70
CA ASN A 445 18.75 2.90 11.04
C ASN A 445 19.95 3.90 11.04
N GLU A 446 20.08 4.70 9.99
CA GLU A 446 21.08 5.75 9.85
C GLU A 446 20.57 7.09 10.34
N MET A 447 19.25 7.24 10.51
CA MET A 447 18.58 8.42 11.06
C MET A 447 17.46 8.00 11.99
N THR A 448 17.22 8.84 12.99
CA THR A 448 15.99 8.81 13.79
C THR A 448 14.81 9.33 12.97
N MET A 449 13.58 9.08 13.42
CA MET A 449 12.39 9.66 12.78
C MET A 449 12.40 11.19 12.86
N GLU A 450 12.94 11.78 13.94
CA GLU A 450 13.07 13.24 14.05
C GLU A 450 14.02 13.81 13.00
N GLU A 451 15.18 13.17 12.76
CA GLU A 451 16.13 13.58 11.73
C GLU A 451 15.54 13.41 10.32
N ALA A 452 14.84 12.31 10.06
CA ALA A 452 14.11 12.08 8.81
C ALA A 452 13.02 13.16 8.60
N GLY A 453 12.29 13.53 9.63
CA GLY A 453 11.33 14.62 9.60
C GLY A 453 11.96 15.99 9.31
N LYS A 454 13.17 16.26 9.81
CA LYS A 454 13.92 17.49 9.48
C LYS A 454 14.26 17.56 7.99
N ILE A 455 14.70 16.46 7.38
CA ILE A 455 14.93 16.39 5.93
C ILE A 455 13.63 16.70 5.17
N HIS A 456 12.54 16.04 5.54
CA HIS A 456 11.24 16.24 4.92
C HIS A 456 10.82 17.73 4.98
N ALA A 457 10.87 18.35 6.16
CA ALA A 457 10.49 19.75 6.32
C ALA A 457 11.45 20.73 5.62
N GLN A 458 12.77 20.48 5.70
CA GLN A 458 13.79 21.38 5.15
C GLN A 458 13.77 21.43 3.62
N TYR A 459 13.54 20.28 2.97
CA TYR A 459 13.60 20.19 1.52
C TYR A 459 12.23 20.36 0.84
N THR A 460 11.14 20.54 1.60
CA THR A 460 9.85 20.95 1.06
C THR A 460 9.88 22.45 0.77
N PRO A 461 9.62 22.89 -0.50
CA PRO A 461 9.69 24.30 -0.88
C PRO A 461 8.71 25.18 -0.11
N ARG A 462 9.00 26.50 -0.10
CA ARG A 462 8.16 27.56 0.50
C ARG A 462 7.93 27.40 2.01
N GLY A 463 8.55 26.42 2.67
CA GLY A 463 8.39 26.16 4.09
C GLY A 463 6.98 25.70 4.50
N TRP A 464 6.17 25.21 3.55
CA TRP A 464 4.81 24.77 3.83
C TRP A 464 4.74 23.58 4.79
N MET A 465 5.76 22.70 4.79
CA MET A 465 5.84 21.57 5.72
C MET A 465 6.27 21.98 7.15
N LYS A 466 6.94 23.12 7.34
CA LYS A 466 7.40 23.56 8.68
C LYS A 466 6.28 23.90 9.66
N THR A 467 5.10 24.23 9.14
CA THR A 467 3.94 24.60 9.96
C THR A 467 3.12 23.39 10.41
N GLU A 468 3.48 22.18 9.94
CA GLU A 468 2.68 20.99 10.09
C GLU A 468 3.44 19.87 10.82
N LYS A 469 3.42 19.93 12.15
CA LYS A 469 4.12 18.92 12.97
C LYS A 469 3.35 17.60 13.08
N GLU A 470 2.02 17.65 13.15
CA GLU A 470 1.20 16.44 13.33
C GLU A 470 1.18 15.59 12.07
N LEU A 471 0.98 16.18 10.89
CA LEU A 471 1.07 15.48 9.61
C LEU A 471 2.47 14.86 9.42
N LEU A 472 3.52 15.65 9.66
CA LEU A 472 4.90 15.18 9.54
C LEU A 472 5.17 13.96 10.43
N LYS A 473 4.70 14.00 11.67
CA LYS A 473 4.82 12.90 12.62
C LYS A 473 4.05 11.68 12.15
N PHE A 474 2.81 11.86 11.71
CA PHE A 474 1.97 10.78 11.18
C PHE A 474 2.64 10.10 9.98
N GLU A 475 3.08 10.85 8.97
CA GLU A 475 3.74 10.30 7.78
C GLU A 475 5.01 9.53 8.13
N GLN A 476 5.88 10.06 9.02
CA GLN A 476 7.10 9.35 9.42
C GLN A 476 6.79 8.02 10.13
N HIS A 477 5.75 7.97 10.94
CA HIS A 477 5.31 6.73 11.59
C HIS A 477 4.81 5.71 10.58
N LEU A 478 3.97 6.14 9.65
CA LEU A 478 3.44 5.28 8.60
C LEU A 478 4.56 4.65 7.78
N TYR A 479 5.53 5.48 7.36
CA TYR A 479 6.66 4.98 6.56
C TYR A 479 7.54 4.00 7.32
N MET A 480 7.68 4.16 8.63
CA MET A 480 8.45 3.23 9.47
C MET A 480 7.75 1.87 9.64
N ARG A 481 6.42 1.84 9.70
CA ARG A 481 5.66 0.59 9.83
C ARG A 481 5.41 -0.13 8.51
N GLN A 482 5.44 0.62 7.38
CA GLN A 482 5.23 0.10 6.02
C GLN A 482 6.45 0.37 5.16
N PRO A 483 7.42 -0.57 5.12
CA PRO A 483 8.62 -0.41 4.30
C PRO A 483 8.27 -0.22 2.81
N GLY A 484 8.89 0.78 2.17
CA GLY A 484 8.66 1.09 0.76
C GLY A 484 7.54 2.10 0.50
N TYR A 485 6.61 2.34 1.44
CA TYR A 485 5.50 3.27 1.19
C TYR A 485 6.01 4.70 0.95
N GLY A 486 6.85 5.25 1.83
CA GLY A 486 7.36 6.61 1.67
C GLY A 486 8.14 6.87 0.37
N THR A 487 8.67 5.83 -0.26
CA THR A 487 9.37 5.93 -1.56
C THR A 487 8.46 5.63 -2.75
N SER A 488 7.33 4.95 -2.55
CA SER A 488 6.45 4.44 -3.62
C SER A 488 5.96 5.53 -4.58
N TYR A 489 5.76 6.75 -4.09
CA TYR A 489 5.39 7.92 -4.89
C TYR A 489 6.38 8.21 -6.01
N ILE A 490 7.66 8.33 -5.68
CA ILE A 490 8.71 8.68 -6.65
C ILE A 490 9.23 7.45 -7.37
N THR A 491 9.44 6.32 -6.68
CA THR A 491 9.88 5.08 -7.33
C THR A 491 8.78 4.52 -8.23
N GLY A 492 7.53 4.58 -7.78
CA GLY A 492 6.38 4.17 -8.58
C GLY A 492 6.19 5.08 -9.80
N LYS A 493 6.26 6.42 -9.62
CA LYS A 493 6.23 7.36 -10.74
C LYS A 493 7.32 7.04 -11.77
N HIS A 494 8.55 6.83 -11.33
CA HIS A 494 9.66 6.47 -12.21
C HIS A 494 9.35 5.20 -13.02
N LEU A 495 8.84 4.15 -12.39
CA LEU A 495 8.46 2.91 -13.06
C LEU A 495 7.27 3.09 -14.02
N ILE A 496 6.35 4.01 -13.74
CA ILE A 496 5.25 4.37 -14.65
C ILE A 496 5.79 5.17 -15.86
N ASP A 497 6.72 6.09 -15.63
CA ASP A 497 7.38 6.83 -16.72
C ASP A 497 8.15 5.87 -17.65
N GLU A 498 8.85 4.89 -17.08
CA GLU A 498 9.50 3.81 -17.85
C GLU A 498 8.49 2.95 -18.61
N ALA A 499 7.36 2.57 -17.99
CA ALA A 499 6.29 1.82 -18.64
C ALA A 499 5.72 2.57 -19.84
N MET A 500 5.49 3.89 -19.70
CA MET A 500 5.02 4.74 -20.78
C MET A 500 6.03 4.81 -21.93
N ALA A 501 7.31 4.99 -21.62
CA ALA A 501 8.38 5.06 -22.63
C ALA A 501 8.53 3.72 -23.37
N GLU A 502 8.51 2.59 -22.65
CA GLU A 502 8.56 1.25 -23.25
C GLU A 502 7.35 0.98 -24.14
N TYR A 503 6.16 1.36 -23.68
CA TYR A 503 4.93 1.22 -24.48
C TYR A 503 4.97 2.08 -25.75
N ALA A 504 5.35 3.35 -25.64
CA ALA A 504 5.50 4.24 -26.80
C ALA A 504 6.48 3.67 -27.83
N ARG A 505 7.64 3.18 -27.36
CA ARG A 505 8.62 2.53 -28.22
C ARG A 505 8.08 1.27 -28.90
N ALA A 506 7.30 0.44 -28.18
CA ALA A 506 6.68 -0.74 -28.76
C ALA A 506 5.67 -0.39 -29.86
N MET A 507 4.89 0.70 -29.67
CA MET A 507 3.98 1.21 -30.69
C MET A 507 4.74 1.67 -31.94
N GLU A 508 5.79 2.48 -31.78
CA GLU A 508 6.62 2.95 -32.90
C GLU A 508 7.23 1.78 -33.69
N LEU A 509 7.80 0.78 -33.00
CA LEU A 509 8.41 -0.39 -33.63
C LEU A 509 7.38 -1.25 -34.40
N SER A 510 6.11 -1.23 -33.99
CA SER A 510 5.01 -1.90 -34.70
C SER A 510 4.33 -1.02 -35.75
N GLY A 511 4.83 0.20 -35.99
CA GLY A 511 4.26 1.15 -36.93
C GLY A 511 2.93 1.77 -36.47
N GLN A 512 2.64 1.72 -35.18
CA GLN A 512 1.46 2.32 -34.56
C GLN A 512 1.79 3.66 -33.92
N VAL A 513 0.77 4.53 -33.82
CA VAL A 513 0.92 5.83 -33.13
C VAL A 513 0.63 5.64 -31.64
N PHE A 514 1.53 6.17 -30.79
CA PHE A 514 1.31 6.18 -29.35
C PHE A 514 0.09 7.04 -28.99
N SER A 515 -0.71 6.55 -28.06
CA SER A 515 -1.83 7.27 -27.47
C SER A 515 -1.74 7.21 -25.96
N ILE A 516 -1.72 8.39 -25.31
CA ILE A 516 -1.75 8.49 -23.86
C ILE A 516 -3.02 7.86 -23.27
N LYS A 517 -4.15 8.02 -23.99
CA LYS A 517 -5.43 7.41 -23.61
C LYS A 517 -5.34 5.88 -23.59
N ASP A 518 -4.78 5.29 -24.64
CA ASP A 518 -4.64 3.83 -24.71
C ASP A 518 -3.70 3.32 -23.63
N PHE A 519 -2.61 4.05 -23.34
CA PHE A 519 -1.69 3.72 -22.25
C PHE A 519 -2.40 3.71 -20.89
N LEU A 520 -3.09 4.79 -20.52
CA LEU A 520 -3.76 4.91 -19.23
C LEU A 520 -4.92 3.93 -19.08
N ASP A 521 -5.73 3.75 -20.15
CA ASP A 521 -6.83 2.78 -20.15
C ASP A 521 -6.31 1.34 -19.96
N ARG A 522 -5.19 0.95 -20.61
CA ARG A 522 -4.56 -0.37 -20.43
C ARG A 522 -3.98 -0.54 -19.04
N MET A 523 -3.30 0.48 -18.50
CA MET A 523 -2.80 0.44 -17.13
C MET A 523 -3.93 0.24 -16.11
N ASN A 524 -5.10 0.84 -16.35
CA ASN A 524 -6.29 0.64 -15.52
C ASN A 524 -6.90 -0.76 -15.70
N GLN A 525 -6.88 -1.32 -16.91
CA GLN A 525 -7.34 -2.68 -17.18
C GLN A 525 -6.47 -3.74 -16.50
N ILE A 526 -5.15 -3.54 -16.45
CA ILE A 526 -4.21 -4.42 -15.73
C ILE A 526 -4.51 -4.43 -14.21
N GLY A 527 -5.02 -3.32 -13.67
CA GLY A 527 -5.37 -3.18 -12.26
C GLY A 527 -4.20 -2.73 -11.38
N SER A 528 -4.34 -2.92 -10.07
CA SER A 528 -3.35 -2.50 -9.06
C SER A 528 -2.12 -3.43 -9.00
N VAL A 529 -1.52 -3.68 -10.15
CA VAL A 529 -0.34 -4.54 -10.34
C VAL A 529 0.93 -3.70 -10.30
N PRO A 530 1.99 -4.07 -9.56
CA PRO A 530 3.25 -3.33 -9.53
C PRO A 530 3.78 -2.99 -10.93
N PRO A 531 4.21 -1.74 -11.20
CA PRO A 531 4.48 -1.26 -12.55
C PRO A 531 5.51 -2.10 -13.32
N ALA A 532 6.55 -2.59 -12.65
CA ALA A 532 7.59 -3.39 -13.30
C ALA A 532 7.04 -4.66 -13.98
N ILE A 533 6.08 -5.34 -13.34
CA ILE A 533 5.43 -6.52 -13.93
C ILE A 533 4.21 -6.14 -14.77
N GLY A 534 3.56 -5.00 -14.49
CA GLY A 534 2.52 -4.42 -15.34
C GLY A 534 3.05 -4.05 -16.73
N THR A 535 4.27 -3.49 -16.81
CA THR A 535 4.95 -3.18 -18.08
C THR A 535 5.15 -4.41 -18.96
N LEU A 536 5.47 -5.55 -18.34
CA LEU A 536 5.59 -6.81 -19.06
C LEU A 536 4.26 -7.21 -19.72
N GLU A 537 3.14 -7.05 -19.01
CA GLU A 537 1.81 -7.34 -19.55
C GLU A 537 1.40 -6.33 -20.62
N LEU A 538 1.71 -5.05 -20.40
CA LEU A 538 1.42 -3.96 -21.33
C LEU A 538 2.12 -4.11 -22.68
N THR A 539 3.41 -4.50 -22.67
CA THR A 539 4.27 -4.50 -23.88
C THR A 539 4.51 -5.88 -24.47
N GLY A 540 4.27 -6.95 -23.72
CA GLY A 540 4.68 -8.30 -24.10
C GLY A 540 6.20 -8.51 -24.07
N ASN A 541 6.97 -7.52 -23.67
CA ASN A 541 8.42 -7.50 -23.77
C ASN A 541 9.07 -7.99 -22.47
N ASN A 542 9.73 -9.13 -22.55
CA ASN A 542 10.46 -9.73 -21.45
C ASN A 542 11.91 -9.23 -21.40
N ASN A 543 12.13 -7.91 -21.20
CA ASN A 543 13.46 -7.25 -21.16
C ASN A 543 14.35 -7.71 -19.98
N GLY A 544 14.22 -8.95 -19.53
CA GLY A 544 15.00 -9.49 -18.42
C GLY A 544 14.37 -9.21 -17.05
N ILE A 545 13.27 -8.46 -16.96
CA ILE A 545 12.56 -8.18 -15.70
C ILE A 545 12.17 -9.50 -15.01
N LEU A 546 11.61 -10.46 -15.74
CA LEU A 546 11.31 -11.78 -15.19
C LEU A 546 12.57 -12.48 -14.64
N LYS A 547 13.72 -12.35 -15.32
CA LYS A 547 14.98 -12.93 -14.84
C LYS A 547 15.44 -12.28 -13.53
N THR A 548 15.19 -11.00 -13.36
CA THR A 548 15.54 -10.27 -12.12
C THR A 548 14.75 -10.77 -10.92
N PHE A 549 13.47 -11.08 -11.08
CA PHE A 549 12.59 -11.45 -9.97
C PHE A 549 12.51 -12.95 -9.71
N ILE A 550 12.42 -13.79 -10.74
CA ILE A 550 12.01 -15.20 -10.60
C ILE A 550 13.17 -16.18 -10.63
N PHE A 551 14.14 -16.02 -11.53
CA PHE A 551 15.09 -17.09 -11.84
C PHE A 551 16.30 -17.19 -10.90
N ASN A 552 16.55 -16.21 -10.04
CA ASN A 552 17.57 -16.28 -9.00
C ASN A 552 17.08 -16.92 -7.69
N SER A 553 15.80 -17.28 -7.61
CA SER A 553 15.20 -17.85 -6.39
C SER A 553 14.93 -19.36 -6.46
N ILE A 554 15.20 -20.00 -7.61
CA ILE A 554 14.91 -21.43 -7.85
C ILE A 554 16.19 -22.28 -7.92
N ASN A 555 17.39 -21.68 -7.76
CA ASN A 555 18.65 -22.44 -7.63
C ASN A 555 19.06 -22.61 -6.19
#